data_85bd7c9cb7ac86a66202e84df046e1f1
#
_entry.id   85bd7c9cb7ac86a66202e84df046e1f1
#
_cell.length_a   1.000
_cell.length_b   1.000
_cell.length_c   1.000
_cell.angle_alpha   90.00
_cell.angle_beta   90.00
_cell.angle_gamma   90.00
#
_symmetry.space_group_name_H-M   'P 1'
#
loop_
_entity.id
_entity.type
_entity.pdbx_description
1 polymer ?
#
loop_
_entity_poly.entity_id
_entity_poly.type
_entity_poly.pdbx_seq_one_letter_code
_entity_poly.pdbx_strand_id
1 'polypeptide(L)'
;MANQNKKKRVFIILGIILGIVLCGIISVVIIANINVKAMNSCAANALEIVENHFNVKKIDLAEKSIMKLNGGMKFQVEQYDIENLGNLSIMKMNMGLMQMLTFVITPIYENMPLLSADFMYILGTRKTYLEFYDVVENKNSLYVDLLSKLQSEIDKYADLKSIEASEAWYKDLLTVTCYKSVKPKNDSEIQTLLVDSIDTYLSYAKKMPDLSVEDIAAKKAITLKYTDGLIEKGGISTDVFKKSLGDESTKVFFDNIFFGTGRY
;
A
#
# COMPACT_ATOMS: atom_id res chain seq x y z
N MET A 1 22.66 -2.79 60.88
CA MET A 1 22.04 -3.90 60.10
C MET A 1 20.79 -3.48 59.30
N ALA A 2 19.83 -2.72 59.82
CA ALA A 2 18.60 -2.31 59.09
C ALA A 2 18.85 -1.50 57.81
N ASN A 3 19.84 -0.62 57.77
CA ASN A 3 20.13 0.25 56.64
C ASN A 3 20.79 -0.52 55.46
N GLN A 4 21.56 -1.57 55.71
CA GLN A 4 22.14 -2.41 54.64
C GLN A 4 21.06 -3.30 53.97
N ASN A 5 20.10 -3.77 54.72
CA ASN A 5 18.99 -4.57 54.17
C ASN A 5 18.06 -3.71 53.30
N LYS A 6 17.88 -2.44 53.66
CA LYS A 6 17.10 -1.48 52.86
C LYS A 6 17.78 -1.17 51.52
N LYS A 7 19.11 -0.95 51.54
CA LYS A 7 19.89 -0.74 50.28
C LYS A 7 19.86 -2.00 49.39
N LYS A 8 20.04 -3.20 49.92
CA LYS A 8 19.95 -4.43 49.12
C LYS A 8 18.58 -4.61 48.46
N ARG A 9 17.47 -4.35 49.17
CA ARG A 9 16.13 -4.39 48.61
C ARG A 9 15.93 -3.41 47.48
N VAL A 10 16.44 -2.18 47.61
CA VAL A 10 16.36 -1.15 46.55
C VAL A 10 17.13 -1.59 45.29
N PHE A 11 18.34 -2.17 45.42
CA PHE A 11 19.10 -2.70 44.29
C PHE A 11 18.40 -3.86 43.60
N ILE A 12 17.75 -4.76 44.35
CA ILE A 12 16.99 -5.87 43.78
C ILE A 12 15.78 -5.32 42.97
N ILE A 13 15.04 -4.35 43.51
CA ILE A 13 13.90 -3.76 42.85
C ILE A 13 14.35 -3.03 41.57
N LEU A 14 15.41 -2.25 41.60
CA LEU A 14 16.00 -1.61 40.44
C LEU A 14 16.44 -2.59 39.34
N GLY A 15 17.06 -3.72 39.78
CA GLY A 15 17.43 -4.80 38.85
C GLY A 15 16.24 -5.46 38.16
N ILE A 16 15.14 -5.69 38.91
CA ILE A 16 13.90 -6.23 38.36
C ILE A 16 13.27 -5.24 37.35
N ILE A 17 13.19 -3.96 37.71
CA ILE A 17 12.64 -2.93 36.83
C ILE A 17 13.46 -2.85 35.53
N LEU A 18 14.79 -2.80 35.65
CA LEU A 18 15.69 -2.76 34.48
C LEU A 18 15.52 -4.02 33.61
N GLY A 19 15.39 -5.20 34.22
CA GLY A 19 15.10 -6.44 33.52
C GLY A 19 13.78 -6.39 32.73
N ILE A 20 12.70 -5.90 33.33
CA ILE A 20 11.40 -5.74 32.67
C ILE A 20 11.50 -4.77 31.48
N VAL A 21 12.17 -3.63 31.67
CA VAL A 21 12.37 -2.64 30.61
C VAL A 21 13.18 -3.24 29.45
N LEU A 22 14.26 -3.96 29.76
CA LEU A 22 15.09 -4.62 28.74
C LEU A 22 14.29 -5.69 27.96
N CYS A 23 13.52 -6.51 28.64
CA CYS A 23 12.63 -7.50 28.01
C CYS A 23 11.60 -6.80 27.10
N GLY A 24 11.04 -5.67 27.55
CA GLY A 24 10.12 -4.86 26.72
C GLY A 24 10.77 -4.35 25.43
N ILE A 25 11.98 -3.80 25.51
CA ILE A 25 12.75 -3.32 24.35
C ILE A 25 13.05 -4.47 23.38
N ILE A 26 13.53 -5.60 23.89
CA ILE A 26 13.83 -6.79 23.07
C ILE A 26 12.56 -7.26 22.34
N SER A 27 11.43 -7.33 23.04
CA SER A 27 10.15 -7.74 22.44
C SER A 27 9.73 -6.80 21.30
N VAL A 28 9.89 -5.50 21.47
CA VAL A 28 9.59 -4.48 20.43
C VAL A 28 10.48 -4.68 19.21
N VAL A 29 11.78 -4.90 19.40
CA VAL A 29 12.73 -5.14 18.30
C VAL A 29 12.38 -6.41 17.53
N ILE A 30 12.02 -7.49 18.24
CA ILE A 30 11.59 -8.75 17.61
C ILE A 30 10.34 -8.52 16.76
N ILE A 31 9.33 -7.85 17.31
CA ILE A 31 8.08 -7.56 16.59
C ILE A 31 8.36 -6.70 15.37
N ALA A 32 9.17 -5.66 15.47
CA ALA A 32 9.55 -4.80 14.35
C ALA A 32 10.22 -5.62 13.22
N ASN A 33 11.14 -6.52 13.55
CA ASN A 33 11.80 -7.38 12.56
C ASN A 33 10.81 -8.35 11.87
N ILE A 34 9.87 -8.94 12.62
CA ILE A 34 8.80 -9.78 12.08
C ILE A 34 7.95 -8.96 11.09
N ASN A 35 7.58 -7.74 11.45
CA ASN A 35 6.79 -6.84 10.62
C ASN A 35 7.52 -6.48 9.32
N VAL A 36 8.81 -6.11 9.40
CA VAL A 36 9.64 -5.81 8.22
C VAL A 36 9.72 -7.01 7.29
N LYS A 37 9.91 -8.22 7.84
CA LYS A 37 9.94 -9.44 7.04
C LYS A 37 8.60 -9.68 6.34
N ALA A 38 7.48 -9.56 7.06
CA ALA A 38 6.14 -9.74 6.49
C ALA A 38 5.85 -8.70 5.39
N MET A 39 6.19 -7.44 5.63
CA MET A 39 6.05 -6.35 4.64
C MET A 39 6.86 -6.63 3.37
N ASN A 40 8.13 -7.02 3.50
CA ASN A 40 8.99 -7.29 2.35
C ASN A 40 8.53 -8.53 1.58
N SER A 41 8.09 -9.58 2.27
CA SER A 41 7.52 -10.77 1.64
C SER A 41 6.24 -10.44 0.86
N CYS A 42 5.36 -9.63 1.45
CA CYS A 42 4.14 -9.18 0.79
C CYS A 42 4.44 -8.41 -0.51
N ALA A 43 5.38 -7.45 -0.46
CA ALA A 43 5.80 -6.69 -1.63
C ALA A 43 6.44 -7.57 -2.72
N ALA A 44 7.31 -8.51 -2.33
CA ALA A 44 7.99 -9.39 -3.27
C ALA A 44 7.00 -10.34 -3.96
N ASN A 45 6.11 -10.98 -3.20
CA ASN A 45 5.11 -11.88 -3.75
C ASN A 45 4.15 -11.14 -4.71
N ALA A 46 3.73 -9.92 -4.35
CA ALA A 46 2.88 -9.11 -5.21
C ALA A 46 3.58 -8.73 -6.52
N LEU A 47 4.86 -8.34 -6.46
CA LEU A 47 5.65 -8.03 -7.65
C LEU A 47 5.87 -9.28 -8.53
N GLU A 48 6.16 -10.43 -7.94
CA GLU A 48 6.35 -11.70 -8.66
C GLU A 48 5.10 -12.06 -9.49
N ILE A 49 3.89 -11.84 -8.95
CA ILE A 49 2.66 -12.07 -9.72
C ILE A 49 2.58 -11.12 -10.92
N VAL A 50 2.96 -9.84 -10.77
CA VAL A 50 2.98 -8.92 -11.91
C VAL A 50 3.97 -9.38 -12.97
N GLU A 51 5.18 -9.79 -12.57
CA GLU A 51 6.23 -10.29 -13.46
C GLU A 51 5.84 -11.61 -14.16
N ASN A 52 5.01 -12.44 -13.53
CA ASN A 52 4.47 -13.68 -14.15
C ASN A 52 3.41 -13.38 -15.23
N HIS A 53 2.75 -12.23 -15.15
CA HIS A 53 1.71 -11.84 -16.11
C HIS A 53 2.22 -10.97 -17.24
N PHE A 54 3.14 -10.06 -16.96
CA PHE A 54 3.59 -9.03 -17.89
C PHE A 54 5.11 -8.88 -17.87
N ASN A 55 5.66 -8.34 -18.95
CA ASN A 55 7.02 -7.86 -18.95
C ASN A 55 7.11 -6.57 -18.13
N VAL A 56 7.97 -6.57 -17.12
CA VAL A 56 8.07 -5.47 -16.13
C VAL A 56 9.46 -4.88 -16.17
N LYS A 57 9.55 -3.59 -16.38
CA LYS A 57 10.81 -2.86 -16.42
C LYS A 57 10.94 -1.92 -15.23
N LYS A 58 11.91 -2.18 -14.36
CA LYS A 58 12.21 -1.26 -13.24
C LYS A 58 12.73 0.07 -13.77
N ILE A 59 12.21 1.17 -13.20
CA ILE A 59 12.61 2.54 -13.53
C ILE A 59 13.67 2.98 -12.54
N ASP A 60 14.77 3.52 -13.04
CA ASP A 60 15.80 4.10 -12.18
C ASP A 60 15.33 5.47 -11.66
N LEU A 61 15.04 5.52 -10.39
CA LEU A 61 14.62 6.75 -9.70
C LEU A 61 15.79 7.55 -9.13
N ALA A 62 17.01 7.02 -9.20
CA ALA A 62 18.19 7.62 -8.59
C ALA A 62 17.93 8.04 -7.12
N GLU A 63 18.17 9.32 -6.79
CA GLU A 63 17.97 9.85 -5.43
C GLU A 63 16.49 9.80 -4.96
N LYS A 64 15.52 9.81 -5.90
CA LYS A 64 14.08 9.74 -5.59
C LYS A 64 13.64 8.36 -5.11
N SER A 65 14.50 7.34 -5.20
CA SER A 65 14.26 6.01 -4.62
C SER A 65 14.14 6.03 -3.09
N ILE A 66 14.58 7.10 -2.45
CA ILE A 66 14.47 7.34 -1.01
C ILE A 66 13.83 8.69 -0.77
N MET A 67 12.60 8.68 -0.29
CA MET A 67 11.88 9.89 0.07
C MET A 67 11.89 10.08 1.59
N LYS A 68 12.32 11.25 2.04
CA LYS A 68 12.34 11.65 3.46
C LYS A 68 11.24 12.68 3.69
N LEU A 69 10.36 12.39 4.64
CA LEU A 69 9.30 13.29 5.07
C LEU A 69 9.53 13.78 6.49
N ASN A 70 8.77 14.79 6.91
CA ASN A 70 8.79 15.32 8.26
C ASN A 70 8.50 14.23 9.31
N GLY A 71 9.01 14.41 10.54
CA GLY A 71 8.83 13.42 11.61
C GLY A 71 9.73 12.19 11.48
N GLY A 72 10.75 12.22 10.60
CA GLY A 72 11.69 11.11 10.40
C GLY A 72 11.16 9.97 9.54
N MET A 73 10.02 10.16 8.88
CA MET A 73 9.47 9.18 7.94
C MET A 73 10.38 9.04 6.73
N LYS A 74 10.71 7.79 6.39
CA LYS A 74 11.55 7.46 5.25
C LYS A 74 10.88 6.36 4.44
N PHE A 75 10.54 6.68 3.19
CA PHE A 75 10.00 5.73 2.25
C PHE A 75 11.10 5.25 1.29
N GLN A 76 11.16 3.96 1.07
CA GLN A 76 11.79 3.37 -0.10
C GLN A 76 10.74 3.30 -1.20
N VAL A 77 11.07 3.87 -2.35
CA VAL A 77 10.15 3.95 -3.50
C VAL A 77 10.76 3.16 -4.65
N GLU A 78 9.99 2.27 -5.20
CA GLU A 78 10.30 1.52 -6.42
C GLU A 78 9.20 1.79 -7.44
N GLN A 79 9.60 2.00 -8.70
CA GLN A 79 8.68 2.25 -9.79
C GLN A 79 8.99 1.31 -10.95
N TYR A 80 7.95 0.83 -11.58
CA TYR A 80 8.04 -0.09 -12.70
C TYR A 80 7.10 0.34 -13.82
N ASP A 81 7.54 0.10 -15.04
CA ASP A 81 6.72 0.14 -16.24
C ASP A 81 6.23 -1.28 -16.52
N ILE A 82 4.92 -1.48 -16.56
CA ILE A 82 4.29 -2.73 -16.96
C ILE A 82 3.91 -2.58 -18.43
N GLU A 83 4.59 -3.35 -19.29
CA GLU A 83 4.40 -3.26 -20.74
C GLU A 83 2.93 -3.44 -21.12
N ASN A 84 2.40 -2.50 -21.92
CA ASN A 84 1.01 -2.44 -22.37
C ASN A 84 -0.06 -2.29 -21.27
N LEU A 85 0.31 -2.12 -20.01
CA LEU A 85 -0.64 -1.87 -18.93
C LEU A 85 -0.49 -0.47 -18.34
N GLY A 86 0.70 -0.11 -17.86
CA GLY A 86 0.93 1.20 -17.27
C GLY A 86 1.97 1.22 -16.15
N ASN A 87 1.71 1.99 -15.10
CA ASN A 87 2.64 2.23 -14.00
C ASN A 87 2.36 1.32 -12.80
N LEU A 88 3.43 0.77 -12.20
CA LEU A 88 3.40 0.19 -10.86
C LEU A 88 4.33 0.98 -9.96
N SER A 89 3.86 1.37 -8.79
CA SER A 89 4.70 1.89 -7.71
C SER A 89 4.56 1.07 -6.43
N ILE A 90 5.70 0.85 -5.78
CA ILE A 90 5.79 0.15 -4.50
C ILE A 90 6.51 1.07 -3.53
N MET A 91 5.85 1.43 -2.43
CA MET A 91 6.46 2.22 -1.37
C MET A 91 6.50 1.43 -0.07
N LYS A 92 7.66 1.44 0.57
CA LYS A 92 7.89 0.77 1.85
C LYS A 92 8.40 1.78 2.88
N MET A 93 7.78 1.81 4.05
CA MET A 93 8.18 2.65 5.17
C MET A 93 8.47 1.80 6.41
N ASN A 94 9.55 2.13 7.13
CA ASN A 94 9.87 1.53 8.42
C ASN A 94 10.14 2.64 9.45
N MET A 95 9.27 2.74 10.46
CA MET A 95 9.39 3.65 11.59
C MET A 95 9.51 2.90 12.93
N GLY A 96 10.22 1.79 12.96
CA GLY A 96 10.42 0.99 14.15
C GLY A 96 9.15 0.24 14.60
N LEU A 97 8.19 0.92 15.22
CA LEU A 97 6.94 0.30 15.71
C LEU A 97 5.85 0.18 14.63
N MET A 98 6.02 0.87 13.52
CA MET A 98 5.09 0.86 12.39
C MET A 98 5.86 0.67 11.09
N GLN A 99 5.41 -0.27 10.29
CA GLN A 99 5.84 -0.44 8.91
C GLN A 99 4.63 -0.28 7.99
N MET A 100 4.85 0.20 6.78
CA MET A 100 3.81 0.37 5.77
C MET A 100 4.32 -0.07 4.40
N LEU A 101 3.48 -0.78 3.68
CA LEU A 101 3.61 -1.09 2.27
C LEU A 101 2.45 -0.44 1.55
N THR A 102 2.74 0.33 0.50
CA THR A 102 1.77 0.79 -0.49
C THR A 102 2.13 0.20 -1.84
N PHE A 103 1.15 -0.38 -2.53
CA PHE A 103 1.29 -1.01 -3.83
C PHE A 103 0.20 -0.47 -4.75
N VAL A 104 0.58 0.22 -5.83
CA VAL A 104 -0.38 0.89 -6.73
C VAL A 104 -0.09 0.51 -8.17
N ILE A 105 -1.11 -0.03 -8.86
CA ILE A 105 -1.11 -0.18 -10.32
C ILE A 105 -2.02 0.88 -10.91
N THR A 106 -1.46 1.73 -11.77
CA THR A 106 -2.20 2.72 -12.55
C THR A 106 -2.24 2.26 -14.01
N PRO A 107 -3.35 1.66 -14.45
CA PRO A 107 -3.48 1.23 -15.85
C PRO A 107 -3.70 2.46 -16.75
N ILE A 108 -2.97 2.50 -17.85
CA ILE A 108 -3.01 3.59 -18.83
C ILE A 108 -3.59 3.11 -20.17
N TYR A 109 -3.15 1.93 -20.61
CA TYR A 109 -3.43 1.39 -21.93
C TYR A 109 -4.63 0.46 -21.96
N GLU A 110 -5.10 0.04 -20.80
CA GLU A 110 -6.18 -0.93 -20.65
C GLU A 110 -7.37 -0.33 -19.90
N ASN A 111 -8.57 -0.82 -20.24
CA ASN A 111 -9.81 -0.39 -19.62
C ASN A 111 -10.01 -1.05 -18.23
N MET A 112 -9.06 -0.80 -17.33
CA MET A 112 -8.97 -1.41 -16.01
C MET A 112 -9.17 -0.37 -14.89
N PRO A 113 -9.67 -0.74 -13.71
CA PRO A 113 -9.68 0.15 -12.55
C PRO A 113 -8.26 0.39 -12.05
N LEU A 114 -7.98 1.52 -11.41
CA LEU A 114 -6.75 1.73 -10.67
C LEU A 114 -6.79 0.86 -9.40
N LEU A 115 -5.73 0.11 -9.14
CA LEU A 115 -5.57 -0.70 -7.93
C LEU A 115 -4.66 0.04 -6.93
N SER A 116 -5.12 0.20 -5.69
CA SER A 116 -4.33 0.66 -4.56
C SER A 116 -4.43 -0.34 -3.40
N ALA A 117 -3.31 -0.73 -2.84
CA ALA A 117 -3.26 -1.61 -1.69
C ALA A 117 -2.29 -1.07 -0.64
N ASP A 118 -2.81 -0.78 0.55
CA ASP A 118 -2.05 -0.34 1.70
C ASP A 118 -2.04 -1.40 2.80
N PHE A 119 -0.85 -1.75 3.29
CA PHE A 119 -0.65 -2.67 4.40
C PHE A 119 0.10 -1.97 5.52
N MET A 120 -0.52 -1.84 6.66
CA MET A 120 0.06 -1.24 7.85
C MET A 120 0.33 -2.31 8.90
N TYR A 121 1.58 -2.43 9.31
CA TYR A 121 2.06 -3.34 10.36
C TYR A 121 2.36 -2.50 11.59
N ILE A 122 1.42 -2.48 12.55
CA ILE A 122 1.52 -1.63 13.75
C ILE A 122 1.62 -2.55 14.96
N LEU A 123 2.84 -2.71 15.50
CA LEU A 123 3.09 -3.66 16.59
C LEU A 123 2.52 -5.06 16.25
N GLY A 124 1.62 -5.59 17.05
CA GLY A 124 0.96 -6.88 16.84
C GLY A 124 -0.37 -6.79 16.08
N THR A 125 -0.56 -5.79 15.22
CA THR A 125 -1.78 -5.60 14.42
C THR A 125 -1.42 -5.35 12.97
N ARG A 126 -2.24 -5.89 12.05
CA ARG A 126 -2.19 -5.64 10.62
C ARG A 126 -3.46 -4.92 10.21
N LYS A 127 -3.32 -3.85 9.44
CA LYS A 127 -4.45 -3.20 8.76
C LYS A 127 -4.19 -3.26 7.27
N THR A 128 -5.17 -3.70 6.51
CA THR A 128 -5.10 -3.82 5.06
C THR A 128 -6.24 -3.04 4.45
N TYR A 129 -5.91 -2.24 3.45
CA TYR A 129 -6.84 -1.49 2.62
C TYR A 129 -6.54 -1.86 1.18
N LEU A 130 -7.46 -2.58 0.54
CA LEU A 130 -7.38 -2.92 -0.87
C LEU A 130 -8.54 -2.24 -1.57
N GLU A 131 -8.23 -1.44 -2.58
CA GLU A 131 -9.18 -0.54 -3.23
C GLU A 131 -9.01 -0.58 -4.75
N PHE A 132 -10.13 -0.66 -5.46
CA PHE A 132 -10.19 -0.57 -6.91
C PHE A 132 -11.02 0.66 -7.28
N TYR A 133 -10.39 1.60 -7.99
CA TYR A 133 -10.97 2.88 -8.35
C TYR A 133 -11.47 2.88 -9.77
N ASP A 134 -12.70 3.33 -9.95
CA ASP A 134 -13.34 3.51 -11.24
C ASP A 134 -12.78 4.74 -11.97
N VAL A 135 -11.73 4.52 -12.73
CA VAL A 135 -11.10 5.53 -13.58
C VAL A 135 -11.34 5.21 -15.07
N VAL A 136 -12.53 4.72 -15.37
CA VAL A 136 -12.93 4.20 -16.68
C VAL A 136 -14.20 4.91 -17.16
N GLU A 137 -14.19 5.41 -18.39
CA GLU A 137 -15.36 6.06 -18.98
C GLU A 137 -16.37 5.02 -19.52
N ASN A 138 -15.89 4.12 -20.37
CA ASN A 138 -16.70 3.12 -21.04
C ASN A 138 -16.53 1.73 -20.40
N LYS A 139 -17.56 1.25 -19.71
CA LYS A 139 -17.54 -0.02 -19.00
C LYS A 139 -18.08 -1.13 -19.90
N ASN A 140 -17.20 -1.93 -20.46
CA ASN A 140 -17.58 -3.11 -21.22
C ASN A 140 -17.94 -4.32 -20.31
N SER A 141 -18.42 -5.41 -20.90
CA SER A 141 -18.80 -6.61 -20.14
C SER A 141 -17.61 -7.24 -19.40
N LEU A 142 -16.38 -7.18 -19.94
CA LEU A 142 -15.18 -7.69 -19.28
C LEU A 142 -14.83 -6.89 -18.03
N TYR A 143 -15.02 -5.56 -18.06
CA TYR A 143 -14.83 -4.71 -16.88
C TYR A 143 -15.82 -5.08 -15.77
N VAL A 144 -17.10 -5.26 -16.11
CA VAL A 144 -18.13 -5.65 -15.13
C VAL A 144 -17.84 -7.04 -14.56
N ASP A 145 -17.43 -8.00 -15.41
CA ASP A 145 -17.08 -9.35 -14.96
C ASP A 145 -15.83 -9.35 -14.07
N LEU A 146 -14.81 -8.53 -14.39
CA LEU A 146 -13.66 -8.32 -13.53
C LEU A 146 -14.07 -7.90 -12.11
N LEU A 147 -14.92 -6.85 -11.98
CA LEU A 147 -15.34 -6.37 -10.67
C LEU A 147 -16.08 -7.46 -9.87
N SER A 148 -16.92 -8.24 -10.56
CA SER A 148 -17.62 -9.38 -9.95
C SER A 148 -16.63 -10.47 -9.48
N LYS A 149 -15.60 -10.75 -10.25
CA LYS A 149 -14.55 -11.72 -9.87
C LYS A 149 -13.71 -11.23 -8.71
N LEU A 150 -13.29 -9.97 -8.72
CA LEU A 150 -12.56 -9.35 -7.60
C LEU A 150 -13.39 -9.40 -6.32
N GLN A 151 -14.69 -9.08 -6.38
CA GLN A 151 -15.57 -9.20 -5.22
C GLN A 151 -15.61 -10.65 -4.72
N SER A 152 -15.73 -11.61 -5.63
CA SER A 152 -15.74 -13.04 -5.28
C SER A 152 -14.43 -13.52 -4.64
N GLU A 153 -13.27 -12.97 -5.06
CA GLU A 153 -11.99 -13.25 -4.40
C GLU A 153 -11.96 -12.68 -2.97
N ILE A 154 -12.42 -11.46 -2.79
CA ILE A 154 -12.47 -10.78 -1.48
C ILE A 154 -13.44 -11.49 -0.53
N ASP A 155 -14.55 -12.00 -1.03
CA ASP A 155 -15.57 -12.70 -0.21
C ASP A 155 -15.03 -14.00 0.42
N LYS A 156 -13.98 -14.61 -0.11
CA LYS A 156 -13.29 -15.75 0.50
C LYS A 156 -12.67 -15.40 1.87
N TYR A 157 -12.45 -14.13 2.13
CA TYR A 157 -11.85 -13.61 3.37
C TYR A 157 -12.88 -12.91 4.27
N ALA A 158 -14.18 -13.22 4.10
CA ALA A 158 -15.26 -12.62 4.88
C ALA A 158 -15.10 -12.84 6.40
N ASP A 159 -14.54 -13.98 6.81
CA ASP A 159 -14.31 -14.33 8.23
C ASP A 159 -13.24 -13.47 8.91
N LEU A 160 -12.36 -12.81 8.15
CA LEU A 160 -11.39 -11.88 8.71
C LEU A 160 -12.09 -10.61 9.18
N LYS A 161 -11.68 -10.13 10.36
CA LYS A 161 -12.26 -8.92 10.96
C LYS A 161 -12.17 -7.73 10.01
N SER A 162 -13.30 -7.22 9.57
CA SER A 162 -13.41 -6.00 8.79
C SER A 162 -13.23 -4.75 9.66
N ILE A 163 -12.80 -3.65 9.04
CA ILE A 163 -12.78 -2.30 9.60
C ILE A 163 -13.55 -1.37 8.69
N GLU A 164 -14.09 -0.31 9.26
CA GLU A 164 -14.78 0.73 8.49
C GLU A 164 -13.77 1.58 7.73
N ALA A 165 -14.16 1.98 6.52
CA ALA A 165 -13.43 2.97 5.76
C ALA A 165 -13.61 4.35 6.38
N SER A 166 -12.59 5.20 6.25
CA SER A 166 -12.73 6.62 6.54
C SER A 166 -13.62 7.28 5.48
N GLU A 167 -14.39 8.28 5.87
CA GLU A 167 -15.08 9.14 4.91
C GLU A 167 -14.05 9.84 4.01
N ALA A 168 -14.25 9.74 2.69
CA ALA A 168 -13.37 10.33 1.70
C ALA A 168 -14.19 10.89 0.53
N TRP A 169 -13.72 12.00 -0.02
CA TRP A 169 -14.40 12.67 -1.14
C TRP A 169 -14.42 11.80 -2.42
N TYR A 170 -13.51 10.84 -2.53
CA TYR A 170 -13.41 9.91 -3.67
C TYR A 170 -14.20 8.62 -3.48
N LYS A 171 -15.05 8.53 -2.46
CA LYS A 171 -15.83 7.33 -2.14
C LYS A 171 -16.64 6.80 -3.32
N ASP A 172 -17.19 7.71 -4.13
CA ASP A 172 -18.00 7.35 -5.31
C ASP A 172 -17.16 6.77 -6.47
N LEU A 173 -15.84 6.86 -6.40
CA LEU A 173 -14.93 6.21 -7.35
C LEU A 173 -14.57 4.78 -6.93
N LEU A 174 -14.85 4.39 -5.70
CA LEU A 174 -14.54 3.04 -5.21
C LEU A 174 -15.55 2.04 -5.77
N THR A 175 -15.04 0.95 -6.35
CA THR A 175 -15.85 -0.15 -6.89
C THR A 175 -15.81 -1.35 -5.97
N VAL A 176 -14.67 -2.00 -5.88
CA VAL A 176 -14.44 -3.16 -5.01
C VAL A 176 -13.46 -2.76 -3.94
N THR A 177 -13.76 -3.07 -2.68
CA THR A 177 -12.91 -2.70 -1.54
C THR A 177 -12.82 -3.83 -0.53
N CYS A 178 -11.65 -3.95 0.12
CA CYS A 178 -11.46 -4.88 1.23
C CYS A 178 -10.63 -4.23 2.33
N TYR A 179 -11.27 -4.02 3.49
CA TYR A 179 -10.63 -3.43 4.66
C TYR A 179 -10.61 -4.43 5.81
N LYS A 180 -9.41 -4.84 6.22
CA LYS A 180 -9.24 -5.85 7.27
C LYS A 180 -8.32 -5.38 8.38
N SER A 181 -8.58 -5.86 9.62
CA SER A 181 -7.69 -5.67 10.75
C SER A 181 -7.47 -7.02 11.43
N VAL A 182 -6.26 -7.56 11.30
CA VAL A 182 -5.93 -8.91 11.73
C VAL A 182 -4.70 -8.95 12.64
N LYS A 183 -4.37 -10.13 13.14
CA LYS A 183 -3.16 -10.40 13.93
C LYS A 183 -2.05 -11.00 13.05
N PRO A 184 -0.77 -11.00 13.49
CA PRO A 184 0.35 -11.57 12.73
C PRO A 184 0.16 -13.03 12.29
N LYS A 185 -0.63 -13.82 13.01
CA LYS A 185 -0.96 -15.19 12.61
C LYS A 185 -1.71 -15.29 11.28
N ASN A 186 -2.34 -14.21 10.86
CA ASN A 186 -3.07 -14.11 9.59
C ASN A 186 -2.25 -13.42 8.48
N ASP A 187 -0.94 -13.23 8.66
CA ASP A 187 -0.08 -12.58 7.65
C ASP A 187 -0.12 -13.32 6.31
N SER A 188 -0.14 -14.66 6.31
CA SER A 188 -0.27 -15.47 5.09
C SER A 188 -1.61 -15.23 4.39
N GLU A 189 -2.71 -15.15 5.14
CA GLU A 189 -4.05 -14.94 4.58
C GLU A 189 -4.19 -13.58 3.88
N ILE A 190 -3.70 -12.50 4.51
CA ILE A 190 -3.77 -11.17 3.89
C ILE A 190 -2.78 -11.01 2.72
N GLN A 191 -1.65 -11.72 2.73
CA GLN A 191 -0.75 -11.77 1.58
C GLN A 191 -1.40 -12.53 0.42
N THR A 192 -2.05 -13.67 0.70
CA THR A 192 -2.78 -14.44 -0.31
C THR A 192 -3.94 -13.62 -0.88
N LEU A 193 -4.68 -12.89 -0.05
CA LEU A 193 -5.73 -11.96 -0.51
C LEU A 193 -5.19 -10.97 -1.55
N LEU A 194 -4.02 -10.36 -1.30
CA LEU A 194 -3.41 -9.42 -2.25
C LEU A 194 -3.00 -10.14 -3.54
N VAL A 195 -2.30 -11.26 -3.42
CA VAL A 195 -1.79 -12.05 -4.54
C VAL A 195 -2.94 -12.53 -5.43
N ASP A 196 -3.98 -13.13 -4.86
CA ASP A 196 -5.15 -13.62 -5.61
C ASP A 196 -5.91 -12.48 -6.30
N SER A 197 -6.00 -11.32 -5.62
CA SER A 197 -6.63 -10.13 -6.21
C SER A 197 -5.82 -9.57 -7.38
N ILE A 198 -4.49 -9.51 -7.26
CA ILE A 198 -3.61 -9.07 -8.35
C ILE A 198 -3.63 -10.09 -9.50
N ASP A 199 -3.57 -11.39 -9.22
CA ASP A 199 -3.61 -12.44 -10.23
C ASP A 199 -4.91 -12.36 -11.04
N THR A 200 -6.06 -12.27 -10.36
CA THR A 200 -7.36 -12.05 -10.99
C THR A 200 -7.37 -10.80 -11.85
N TYR A 201 -6.93 -9.67 -11.29
CA TYR A 201 -6.86 -8.37 -11.97
C TYR A 201 -6.04 -8.45 -13.26
N LEU A 202 -4.83 -8.99 -13.21
CA LEU A 202 -3.91 -9.08 -14.34
C LEU A 202 -4.34 -10.12 -15.39
N SER A 203 -5.02 -11.19 -14.95
CA SER A 203 -5.63 -12.17 -15.86
C SER A 203 -6.73 -11.54 -16.74
N TYR A 204 -7.43 -10.53 -16.22
CA TYR A 204 -8.41 -9.78 -16.99
C TYR A 204 -7.75 -8.71 -17.85
N ALA A 205 -6.70 -8.04 -17.39
CA ALA A 205 -5.95 -7.08 -18.17
C ALA A 205 -5.51 -7.68 -19.52
N LYS A 206 -4.98 -8.91 -19.51
CA LYS A 206 -4.59 -9.64 -20.73
C LYS A 206 -5.72 -9.91 -21.74
N LYS A 207 -6.97 -9.79 -21.31
CA LYS A 207 -8.16 -10.05 -22.15
C LYS A 207 -8.84 -8.75 -22.61
N MET A 208 -8.47 -7.63 -21.98
CA MET A 208 -9.03 -6.35 -22.37
C MET A 208 -8.61 -6.00 -23.79
N PRO A 209 -9.52 -5.44 -24.60
CA PRO A 209 -9.14 -4.92 -25.90
C PRO A 209 -8.25 -3.68 -25.72
N ASP A 210 -7.31 -3.51 -26.64
CA ASP A 210 -6.50 -2.30 -26.72
C ASP A 210 -7.42 -1.06 -26.82
N LEU A 211 -7.07 -0.01 -26.08
CA LEU A 211 -7.77 1.26 -26.15
C LEU A 211 -7.33 2.07 -27.38
N SER A 212 -8.27 2.79 -27.99
CA SER A 212 -7.95 3.80 -28.99
C SER A 212 -7.13 4.94 -28.36
N VAL A 213 -6.46 5.75 -29.18
CA VAL A 213 -5.71 6.93 -28.70
C VAL A 213 -6.64 7.90 -27.94
N GLU A 214 -7.86 8.06 -28.45
CA GLU A 214 -8.90 8.90 -27.84
C GLU A 214 -9.33 8.35 -26.46
N ASP A 215 -9.53 7.02 -26.35
CA ASP A 215 -9.92 6.39 -25.10
C ASP A 215 -8.79 6.42 -24.04
N ILE A 216 -7.53 6.29 -24.48
CA ILE A 216 -6.35 6.46 -23.61
C ILE A 216 -6.33 7.90 -23.06
N ALA A 217 -6.57 8.90 -23.90
CA ALA A 217 -6.60 10.29 -23.48
C ALA A 217 -7.75 10.57 -22.50
N ALA A 218 -8.94 10.03 -22.73
CA ALA A 218 -10.09 10.13 -21.85
C ALA A 218 -9.82 9.47 -20.50
N LYS A 219 -9.28 8.25 -20.50
CA LYS A 219 -8.87 7.51 -19.29
C LYS A 219 -7.84 8.28 -18.47
N LYS A 220 -6.82 8.81 -19.14
CA LYS A 220 -5.81 9.68 -18.51
C LYS A 220 -6.44 10.89 -17.83
N ALA A 221 -7.37 11.57 -18.51
CA ALA A 221 -8.06 12.74 -17.94
C ALA A 221 -8.86 12.39 -16.68
N ILE A 222 -9.56 11.24 -16.66
CA ILE A 222 -10.29 10.77 -15.47
C ILE A 222 -9.32 10.44 -14.35
N THR A 223 -8.22 9.75 -14.64
CA THR A 223 -7.19 9.42 -13.65
C THR A 223 -6.56 10.70 -13.08
N LEU A 224 -6.21 11.67 -13.92
CA LEU A 224 -5.69 12.97 -13.48
C LEU A 224 -6.69 13.72 -12.58
N LYS A 225 -7.98 13.70 -12.90
CA LYS A 225 -9.01 14.31 -12.06
C LYS A 225 -9.03 13.70 -10.66
N TYR A 226 -8.79 12.40 -10.53
CA TYR A 226 -8.66 11.73 -9.23
C TYR A 226 -7.35 12.14 -8.53
N THR A 227 -6.21 12.05 -9.20
CA THR A 227 -4.90 12.34 -8.59
C THR A 227 -4.73 13.82 -8.23
N ASP A 228 -5.21 14.74 -9.07
CA ASP A 228 -5.27 16.17 -8.77
C ASP A 228 -6.23 16.46 -7.62
N GLY A 229 -7.37 15.79 -7.57
CA GLY A 229 -8.30 15.86 -6.47
C GLY A 229 -7.69 15.46 -5.12
N LEU A 230 -6.75 14.51 -5.10
CA LEU A 230 -5.99 14.18 -3.87
C LEU A 230 -5.13 15.36 -3.41
N ILE A 231 -4.56 16.13 -4.33
CA ILE A 231 -3.77 17.33 -4.00
C ILE A 231 -4.69 18.46 -3.53
N GLU A 232 -5.79 18.70 -4.21
CA GLU A 232 -6.69 19.82 -3.95
C GLU A 232 -7.55 19.62 -2.69
N LYS A 233 -8.18 18.44 -2.56
CA LYS A 233 -9.16 18.12 -1.52
C LYS A 233 -8.57 17.35 -0.35
N GLY A 234 -7.31 16.91 -0.49
CA GLY A 234 -6.61 16.13 0.52
C GLY A 234 -6.93 14.63 0.47
N GLY A 235 -6.22 13.92 1.31
CA GLY A 235 -6.35 12.50 1.59
C GLY A 235 -5.36 12.12 2.68
N ILE A 236 -5.64 11.07 3.46
CA ILE A 236 -4.87 10.73 4.66
C ILE A 236 -3.36 10.68 4.39
N SER A 237 -2.94 10.00 3.33
CA SER A 237 -1.52 9.92 2.95
C SER A 237 -1.05 11.21 2.29
N THR A 238 -1.85 11.79 1.40
CA THR A 238 -1.51 13.01 0.64
C THR A 238 -1.16 14.17 1.55
N ASP A 239 -1.92 14.38 2.64
CA ASP A 239 -1.70 15.47 3.58
C ASP A 239 -0.34 15.37 4.29
N VAL A 240 0.17 14.15 4.52
CA VAL A 240 1.50 13.93 5.07
C VAL A 240 2.59 14.35 4.08
N PHE A 241 2.42 14.02 2.80
CA PHE A 241 3.33 14.45 1.74
C PHE A 241 3.31 15.97 1.56
N LYS A 242 2.12 16.58 1.47
CA LYS A 242 1.96 18.03 1.31
C LYS A 242 2.60 18.81 2.45
N LYS A 243 2.43 18.37 3.70
CA LYS A 243 3.08 19.00 4.86
C LYS A 243 4.61 18.93 4.82
N SER A 244 5.16 17.93 4.15
CA SER A 244 6.61 17.69 4.11
C SER A 244 7.28 18.29 2.89
N LEU A 245 6.64 18.22 1.73
CA LEU A 245 7.22 18.55 0.43
C LEU A 245 6.64 19.85 -0.16
N GLY A 246 5.46 20.27 0.32
CA GLY A 246 4.64 21.28 -0.32
C GLY A 246 3.79 20.70 -1.45
N ASP A 247 2.78 21.45 -1.88
CA ASP A 247 1.79 20.99 -2.87
C ASP A 247 2.41 20.67 -4.22
N GLU A 248 3.28 21.54 -4.73
CA GLU A 248 3.92 21.38 -6.04
C GLU A 248 4.81 20.13 -6.11
N SER A 249 5.70 19.95 -5.13
CA SER A 249 6.58 18.78 -5.08
C SER A 249 5.81 17.49 -4.87
N THR A 250 4.71 17.52 -4.10
CA THR A 250 3.82 16.39 -3.90
C THR A 250 3.13 16.03 -5.22
N LYS A 251 2.62 17.02 -5.97
CA LYS A 251 2.03 16.79 -7.28
C LYS A 251 3.04 16.18 -8.26
N VAL A 252 4.25 16.74 -8.35
CA VAL A 252 5.33 16.19 -9.19
C VAL A 252 5.65 14.74 -8.83
N PHE A 253 5.68 14.41 -7.55
CA PHE A 253 5.90 13.03 -7.10
C PHE A 253 4.73 12.11 -7.48
N PHE A 254 3.49 12.55 -7.29
CA PHE A 254 2.31 11.78 -7.64
C PHE A 254 2.23 11.52 -9.15
N ASP A 255 2.41 12.56 -9.96
CA ASP A 255 2.30 12.46 -11.41
C ASP A 255 3.41 11.62 -12.03
N ASN A 256 4.65 11.75 -11.58
CA ASN A 256 5.78 11.11 -12.25
C ASN A 256 6.16 9.75 -11.66
N ILE A 257 5.84 9.49 -10.39
CA ILE A 257 6.30 8.30 -9.69
C ILE A 257 5.13 7.49 -9.14
N PHE A 258 4.32 8.08 -8.24
CA PHE A 258 3.35 7.31 -7.49
C PHE A 258 2.23 6.77 -8.38
N PHE A 259 1.59 7.62 -9.17
CA PHE A 259 0.61 7.20 -10.18
C PHE A 259 1.20 7.10 -11.59
N GLY A 260 2.29 7.79 -11.86
CA GLY A 260 2.97 7.77 -13.14
C GLY A 260 2.21 8.46 -14.28
N THR A 261 1.13 9.19 -13.99
CA THR A 261 0.27 9.84 -15.00
C THR A 261 1.00 10.87 -15.88
N GLY A 262 2.08 11.45 -15.39
CA GLY A 262 2.92 12.40 -16.13
C GLY A 262 3.91 11.77 -17.10
N ARG A 263 4.01 10.43 -17.12
CA ARG A 263 4.94 9.69 -18.00
C ARG A 263 4.34 9.30 -19.34
N TYR A 264 3.02 9.33 -19.46
CA TYR A 264 2.26 8.85 -20.62
C TYR A 264 1.51 9.97 -21.34
#